data_a4a844a59b5e405469229c216e27fe7f
#
_entry.id   a4a844a59b5e405469229c216e27fe7f
#
_cell.length_a   1.000
_cell.length_b   1.000
_cell.length_c   1.000
_cell.angle_alpha   90.00
_cell.angle_beta   90.00
_cell.angle_gamma   90.00
#
_symmetry.space_group_name_H-M   'P 1'
#
loop_
_entity.id
_entity.type
_entity.pdbx_description
1 polymer ?
#
loop_
_entity_poly.entity_id
_entity_poly.type
_entity_poly.pdbx_seq_one_letter_code
_entity_poly.pdbx_strand_id
1 'polypeptide(L)'
;MTSRPPAPPLPKPQHPAVAAKALAEAAYAAARAWAQPLEPDSHNRATSQLYSTLRDLGIAARGLARYQTADAAPDPASRDFGRHVTASARWLLSACESLDGVLAAEGTGSLPDPDEPGAALCRTARTVILAWRHPSGTSADRDITVRRFITATGFLSSATLGLAVYAPRHRLIDLQVVNASLAEVIAYLTAAIGVPAEDAAPGQVRGPAGYQGGGELL
;
A
#
# COMPACT_ATOMS: atom_id res chain seq x y z
N MET A 1 -5.13 -46.18 16.83
CA MET A 1 -4.12 -45.22 16.34
C MET A 1 -4.69 -44.53 15.09
N THR A 2 -5.29 -43.39 15.23
CA THR A 2 -5.86 -42.61 14.11
C THR A 2 -4.76 -41.73 13.51
N SER A 3 -4.26 -42.11 12.34
CA SER A 3 -3.28 -41.31 11.60
C SER A 3 -3.90 -39.97 11.20
N ARG A 4 -3.33 -38.89 11.70
CA ARG A 4 -3.71 -37.52 11.31
C ARG A 4 -3.44 -37.36 9.81
N PRO A 5 -4.41 -36.88 9.00
CA PRO A 5 -4.17 -36.62 7.58
C PRO A 5 -2.99 -35.67 7.39
N PRO A 6 -2.17 -35.87 6.35
CA PRO A 6 -1.05 -34.96 6.06
C PRO A 6 -1.58 -33.54 5.85
N ALA A 7 -0.85 -32.57 6.41
CA ALA A 7 -1.19 -31.16 6.23
C ALA A 7 -1.16 -30.81 4.73
N PRO A 8 -2.11 -30.00 4.23
CA PRO A 8 -2.10 -29.59 2.85
C PRO A 8 -0.78 -28.90 2.50
N PRO A 9 -0.22 -29.10 1.30
CA PRO A 9 1.02 -28.46 0.89
C PRO A 9 0.88 -26.94 0.96
N LEU A 10 1.89 -26.29 1.52
CA LEU A 10 1.93 -24.82 1.57
C LEU A 10 1.85 -24.27 0.14
N PRO A 11 1.06 -23.21 -0.10
CA PRO A 11 1.00 -22.58 -1.40
C PRO A 11 2.40 -22.16 -1.85
N LYS A 12 2.75 -22.44 -3.10
CA LYS A 12 4.03 -22.02 -3.67
C LYS A 12 4.17 -20.50 -3.54
N PRO A 13 5.35 -20.01 -3.11
CA PRO A 13 5.57 -18.57 -3.01
C PRO A 13 5.31 -17.92 -4.37
N GLN A 14 4.45 -16.90 -4.37
CA GLN A 14 4.15 -16.14 -5.57
C GLN A 14 5.37 -15.30 -5.97
N HIS A 15 5.58 -15.12 -7.29
CA HIS A 15 6.62 -14.24 -7.78
C HIS A 15 6.41 -12.81 -7.24
N PRO A 16 7.45 -12.12 -6.73
CA PRO A 16 7.32 -10.81 -6.08
C PRO A 16 6.55 -9.77 -6.91
N ALA A 17 6.83 -9.70 -8.21
CA ALA A 17 6.15 -8.77 -9.12
C ALA A 17 4.67 -9.11 -9.33
N VAL A 18 4.28 -10.39 -9.30
CA VAL A 18 2.86 -10.80 -9.40
C VAL A 18 2.10 -10.37 -8.16
N ALA A 19 2.67 -10.58 -6.98
CA ALA A 19 2.08 -10.14 -5.72
C ALA A 19 1.92 -8.61 -5.67
N ALA A 20 2.93 -7.85 -6.15
CA ALA A 20 2.85 -6.39 -6.25
C ALA A 20 1.76 -5.91 -7.21
N LYS A 21 1.53 -6.63 -8.32
CA LYS A 21 0.44 -6.33 -9.25
C LYS A 21 -0.93 -6.52 -8.59
N ALA A 22 -1.14 -7.66 -7.94
CA ALA A 22 -2.38 -7.94 -7.22
C ALA A 22 -2.65 -6.90 -6.11
N LEU A 23 -1.59 -6.44 -5.41
CA LEU A 23 -1.70 -5.37 -4.44
C LEU A 23 -2.18 -4.05 -5.07
N ALA A 24 -1.63 -3.67 -6.23
CA ALA A 24 -2.04 -2.45 -6.92
C ALA A 24 -3.50 -2.52 -7.36
N GLU A 25 -3.96 -3.67 -7.85
CA GLU A 25 -5.36 -3.90 -8.23
C GLU A 25 -6.30 -3.80 -7.02
N ALA A 26 -5.94 -4.41 -5.89
CA ALA A 26 -6.72 -4.35 -4.66
C ALA A 26 -6.74 -2.92 -4.06
N ALA A 27 -5.62 -2.21 -4.09
CA ALA A 27 -5.52 -0.83 -3.63
C ALA A 27 -6.37 0.12 -4.51
N TYR A 28 -6.38 -0.09 -5.82
CA TYR A 28 -7.25 0.64 -6.74
C TYR A 28 -8.75 0.43 -6.44
N ALA A 29 -9.15 -0.82 -6.20
CA ALA A 29 -10.53 -1.14 -5.84
C ALA A 29 -10.95 -0.47 -4.53
N ALA A 30 -10.09 -0.51 -3.50
CA ALA A 30 -10.32 0.18 -2.23
C ALA A 30 -10.39 1.71 -2.41
N ALA A 31 -9.50 2.30 -3.20
CA ALA A 31 -9.52 3.74 -3.47
C ALA A 31 -10.84 4.19 -4.13
N ARG A 32 -11.35 3.40 -5.07
CA ARG A 32 -12.67 3.69 -5.68
C ARG A 32 -13.83 3.55 -4.71
N ALA A 33 -13.80 2.55 -3.86
CA ALA A 33 -14.87 2.32 -2.88
C ALA A 33 -14.89 3.40 -1.79
N TRP A 34 -13.70 3.81 -1.31
CA TRP A 34 -13.57 4.79 -0.23
C TRP A 34 -13.63 6.26 -0.71
N ALA A 35 -13.70 6.49 -2.02
CA ALA A 35 -13.98 7.81 -2.59
C ALA A 35 -15.48 8.18 -2.51
N GLN A 36 -16.35 7.29 -2.04
CA GLN A 36 -17.78 7.50 -1.86
C GLN A 36 -18.07 7.77 -0.37
N PRO A 37 -19.17 8.47 -0.04
CA PRO A 37 -19.63 8.59 1.33
C PRO A 37 -19.83 7.21 1.95
N LEU A 38 -19.25 6.99 3.12
CA LEU A 38 -19.39 5.77 3.88
C LEU A 38 -20.24 6.03 5.14
N GLU A 39 -21.06 5.05 5.49
CA GLU A 39 -21.69 5.02 6.80
C GLU A 39 -20.60 5.00 7.90
N PRO A 40 -20.86 5.58 9.10
CA PRO A 40 -19.86 5.68 10.16
C PRO A 40 -19.14 4.37 10.48
N ASP A 41 -19.88 3.27 10.62
CA ASP A 41 -19.30 1.95 10.89
C ASP A 41 -18.44 1.43 9.73
N SER A 42 -18.82 1.72 8.49
CA SER A 42 -18.07 1.38 7.31
C SER A 42 -16.81 2.21 7.19
N HIS A 43 -16.85 3.49 7.57
CA HIS A 43 -15.68 4.35 7.63
C HIS A 43 -14.67 3.85 8.69
N ASN A 44 -15.13 3.41 9.86
CA ASN A 44 -14.30 2.83 10.91
C ASN A 44 -13.64 1.54 10.44
N ARG A 45 -14.40 0.65 9.80
CA ARG A 45 -13.84 -0.57 9.19
C ARG A 45 -12.80 -0.26 8.13
N ALA A 46 -13.07 0.66 7.22
CA ALA A 46 -12.14 1.06 6.17
C ALA A 46 -10.83 1.63 6.75
N THR A 47 -10.90 2.44 7.81
CA THR A 47 -9.73 2.95 8.52
C THR A 47 -8.93 1.82 9.18
N SER A 48 -9.59 0.85 9.80
CA SER A 48 -8.95 -0.34 10.39
C SER A 48 -8.29 -1.23 9.32
N GLN A 49 -8.93 -1.38 8.17
CA GLN A 49 -8.38 -2.10 7.02
C GLN A 49 -7.17 -1.39 6.41
N LEU A 50 -7.20 -0.05 6.33
CA LEU A 50 -6.05 0.75 5.92
C LEU A 50 -4.87 0.55 6.88
N TYR A 51 -5.10 0.67 8.19
CA TYR A 51 -4.10 0.41 9.22
C TYR A 51 -3.44 -0.97 9.05
N SER A 52 -4.27 -2.03 8.98
CA SER A 52 -3.78 -3.40 8.84
C SER A 52 -2.95 -3.57 7.58
N THR A 53 -3.38 -2.96 6.47
CA THR A 53 -2.67 -2.96 5.20
C THR A 53 -1.31 -2.27 5.31
N LEU A 54 -1.25 -1.07 5.86
CA LEU A 54 -0.01 -0.31 5.99
C LEU A 54 1.01 -1.05 6.87
N ARG A 55 0.56 -1.65 7.97
CA ARG A 55 1.40 -2.47 8.84
C ARG A 55 1.99 -3.66 8.09
N ASP A 56 1.16 -4.41 7.39
CA ASP A 56 1.57 -5.58 6.65
C ASP A 56 2.53 -5.21 5.51
N LEU A 57 2.30 -4.07 4.82
CA LEU A 57 3.21 -3.55 3.81
C LEU A 57 4.54 -3.06 4.39
N GLY A 58 4.55 -2.47 5.58
CA GLY A 58 5.78 -2.11 6.28
C GLY A 58 6.65 -3.34 6.58
N ILE A 59 6.02 -4.45 6.98
CA ILE A 59 6.70 -5.75 7.17
C ILE A 59 7.21 -6.29 5.83
N ALA A 60 6.38 -6.28 4.79
CA ALA A 60 6.72 -6.78 3.46
C ALA A 60 7.89 -6.00 2.84
N ALA A 61 7.89 -4.67 2.96
CA ALA A 61 8.95 -3.81 2.46
C ALA A 61 10.31 -4.12 3.10
N ARG A 62 10.36 -4.47 4.39
CA ARG A 62 11.60 -4.95 5.03
C ARG A 62 12.14 -6.24 4.39
N GLY A 63 11.24 -7.12 3.93
CA GLY A 63 11.62 -8.30 3.15
C GLY A 63 12.15 -7.91 1.77
N LEU A 64 11.44 -7.03 1.06
CA LEU A 64 11.82 -6.53 -0.26
C LEU A 64 13.19 -5.85 -0.26
N ALA A 65 13.56 -5.14 0.82
CA ALA A 65 14.87 -4.51 0.98
C ALA A 65 16.05 -5.51 0.88
N ARG A 66 15.78 -6.81 1.01
CA ARG A 66 16.78 -7.90 0.91
C ARG A 66 16.71 -8.63 -0.43
N TYR A 67 16.20 -7.97 -1.47
CA TYR A 67 16.05 -8.58 -2.79
C TYR A 67 17.41 -9.09 -3.31
N GLN A 68 17.48 -10.37 -3.65
CA GLN A 68 18.66 -11.01 -4.21
C GLN A 68 18.55 -11.03 -5.73
N THR A 69 19.44 -10.31 -6.39
CA THR A 69 19.53 -10.30 -7.85
C THR A 69 20.54 -11.35 -8.33
N ALA A 70 20.11 -12.20 -9.25
CA ALA A 70 20.95 -13.27 -9.78
C ALA A 70 22.01 -12.74 -10.77
N ASP A 71 21.78 -11.55 -11.32
CA ASP A 71 22.57 -10.91 -12.37
C ASP A 71 23.52 -9.81 -11.87
N ALA A 72 23.50 -9.49 -10.59
CA ALA A 72 24.32 -8.44 -10.03
C ALA A 72 25.42 -8.99 -9.11
N ALA A 73 26.67 -8.61 -9.40
CA ALA A 73 27.71 -8.60 -8.39
C ALA A 73 27.30 -7.67 -7.23
N PRO A 74 27.82 -7.86 -6.00
CA PRO A 74 27.53 -6.98 -4.88
C PRO A 74 27.99 -5.55 -5.18
N ASP A 75 27.06 -4.77 -5.76
CA ASP A 75 27.25 -3.40 -6.24
C ASP A 75 26.79 -2.39 -5.18
N PRO A 76 27.41 -1.21 -5.06
CA PRO A 76 26.90 -0.09 -4.27
C PRO A 76 25.42 0.20 -4.50
N ALA A 77 24.93 0.13 -5.74
CA ALA A 77 23.52 0.32 -6.09
C ALA A 77 22.59 -0.65 -5.34
N SER A 78 23.00 -1.89 -5.08
CA SER A 78 22.20 -2.84 -4.30
C SER A 78 22.08 -2.45 -2.82
N ARG A 79 23.11 -1.80 -2.27
CA ARG A 79 23.08 -1.28 -0.89
C ARG A 79 22.16 -0.07 -0.78
N ASP A 80 22.19 0.81 -1.78
CA ASP A 80 21.32 1.99 -1.85
C ASP A 80 19.86 1.59 -2.00
N PHE A 81 19.58 0.59 -2.85
CA PHE A 81 18.26 -0.02 -2.95
C PHE A 81 17.73 -0.47 -1.59
N GLY A 82 18.48 -1.32 -0.88
CA GLY A 82 18.07 -1.83 0.44
C GLY A 82 17.84 -0.72 1.46
N ARG A 83 18.64 0.34 1.44
CA ARG A 83 18.51 1.50 2.31
C ARG A 83 17.22 2.28 2.03
N HIS A 84 16.94 2.58 0.77
CA HIS A 84 15.74 3.31 0.36
C HIS A 84 14.45 2.52 0.66
N VAL A 85 14.42 1.23 0.33
CA VAL A 85 13.26 0.38 0.64
C VAL A 85 13.08 0.20 2.15
N THR A 86 14.15 0.15 2.94
CA THR A 86 14.07 0.14 4.41
C THR A 86 13.50 1.46 4.95
N ALA A 87 13.90 2.60 4.37
CA ALA A 87 13.33 3.89 4.74
C ALA A 87 11.83 3.95 4.43
N SER A 88 11.39 3.47 3.25
CA SER A 88 9.96 3.39 2.92
C SER A 88 9.18 2.53 3.91
N ALA A 89 9.77 1.41 4.37
CA ALA A 89 9.15 0.56 5.39
C ALA A 89 8.93 1.29 6.73
N ARG A 90 9.85 2.17 7.13
CA ARG A 90 9.71 2.99 8.35
C ARG A 90 8.55 3.97 8.23
N TRP A 91 8.42 4.63 7.08
CA TRP A 91 7.31 5.56 6.83
C TRP A 91 5.95 4.85 6.83
N LEU A 92 5.85 3.64 6.27
CA LEU A 92 4.63 2.82 6.37
C LEU A 92 4.25 2.50 7.82
N LEU A 93 5.24 2.17 8.67
CA LEU A 93 4.99 1.88 10.06
C LEU A 93 4.65 3.14 10.87
N SER A 94 5.29 4.28 10.57
CA SER A 94 4.94 5.57 11.16
C SER A 94 3.52 6.01 10.82
N ALA A 95 3.06 5.73 9.57
CA ALA A 95 1.67 5.94 9.19
C ALA A 95 0.70 5.09 10.02
N CYS A 96 1.08 3.86 10.39
CA CYS A 96 0.27 3.04 11.30
C CYS A 96 0.17 3.65 12.69
N GLU A 97 1.29 4.12 13.24
CA GLU A 97 1.33 4.75 14.58
C GLU A 97 0.39 5.95 14.66
N SER A 98 0.24 6.71 13.56
CA SER A 98 -0.71 7.83 13.50
C SER A 98 -2.17 7.37 13.56
N LEU A 99 -2.49 6.15 13.12
CA LEU A 99 -3.86 5.58 13.18
C LEU A 99 -4.15 4.81 14.47
N ASP A 100 -3.12 4.41 15.23
CA ASP A 100 -3.30 3.61 16.46
C ASP A 100 -4.17 4.33 17.50
N GLY A 101 -3.96 5.63 17.68
CA GLY A 101 -4.75 6.44 18.60
C GLY A 101 -6.23 6.52 18.22
N VAL A 102 -6.51 6.53 16.92
CA VAL A 102 -7.88 6.57 16.38
C VAL A 102 -8.60 5.26 16.62
N LEU A 103 -7.93 4.13 16.36
CA LEU A 103 -8.53 2.80 16.47
C LEU A 103 -8.72 2.36 17.92
N ALA A 104 -7.83 2.77 18.84
CA ALA A 104 -7.94 2.46 20.26
C ALA A 104 -9.19 3.11 20.90
N ALA A 105 -9.63 4.26 20.38
CA ALA A 105 -10.77 5.01 20.93
C ALA A 105 -12.14 4.42 20.53
N GLU A 106 -12.21 3.57 19.50
CA GLU A 106 -13.49 3.23 18.84
C GLU A 106 -13.87 1.76 18.87
N GLY A 107 -13.02 0.90 19.36
CA GLY A 107 -13.26 -0.54 19.37
C GLY A 107 -13.18 -1.16 17.94
N THR A 108 -12.87 -2.44 17.90
CA THR A 108 -12.90 -3.21 16.65
C THR A 108 -14.34 -3.48 16.27
N GLY A 109 -14.83 -2.81 15.22
CA GLY A 109 -16.16 -3.05 14.65
C GLY A 109 -16.40 -4.50 14.23
N SER A 110 -17.61 -4.80 13.80
CA SER A 110 -18.03 -6.13 13.30
C SER A 110 -17.04 -6.73 12.31
N LEU A 111 -16.99 -8.07 12.28
CA LEU A 111 -16.14 -8.82 11.32
C LEU A 111 -16.35 -8.28 9.89
N PRO A 112 -15.27 -8.00 9.15
CA PRO A 112 -15.38 -7.47 7.79
C PRO A 112 -16.04 -8.51 6.88
N ASP A 113 -16.94 -8.04 6.01
CA ASP A 113 -17.44 -8.85 4.91
C ASP A 113 -16.24 -9.23 4.00
N PRO A 114 -16.06 -10.53 3.70
CA PRO A 114 -14.96 -10.99 2.87
C PRO A 114 -14.98 -10.37 1.46
N ASP A 115 -16.11 -9.91 0.98
CA ASP A 115 -16.25 -9.30 -0.36
C ASP A 115 -16.01 -7.78 -0.36
N GLU A 116 -15.84 -7.16 0.80
CA GLU A 116 -15.45 -5.75 0.88
C GLU A 116 -14.08 -5.50 0.24
N PRO A 117 -13.90 -4.43 -0.56
CA PRO A 117 -12.62 -4.09 -1.20
C PRO A 117 -11.47 -3.94 -0.19
N GLY A 118 -11.72 -3.41 0.99
CA GLY A 118 -10.73 -3.29 2.04
C GLY A 118 -10.31 -4.64 2.63
N ALA A 119 -11.22 -5.61 2.75
CA ALA A 119 -10.87 -6.96 3.17
C ALA A 119 -10.01 -7.67 2.11
N ALA A 120 -10.30 -7.48 0.82
CA ALA A 120 -9.47 -7.97 -0.27
C ALA A 120 -8.07 -7.36 -0.24
N LEU A 121 -7.98 -6.05 0.02
CA LEU A 121 -6.71 -5.33 0.18
C LEU A 121 -5.87 -5.91 1.32
N CYS A 122 -6.45 -6.13 2.51
CA CYS A 122 -5.76 -6.74 3.65
C CYS A 122 -5.26 -8.16 3.34
N ARG A 123 -6.08 -9.00 2.69
CA ARG A 123 -5.66 -10.35 2.28
C ARG A 123 -4.48 -10.29 1.32
N THR A 124 -4.52 -9.37 0.36
CA THR A 124 -3.45 -9.21 -0.63
C THR A 124 -2.16 -8.71 0.04
N ALA A 125 -2.23 -7.75 0.96
CA ALA A 125 -1.07 -7.27 1.70
C ALA A 125 -0.39 -8.41 2.48
N ARG A 126 -1.15 -9.30 3.12
CA ARG A 126 -0.61 -10.51 3.78
C ARG A 126 0.08 -11.46 2.79
N THR A 127 -0.49 -11.64 1.60
CA THR A 127 0.13 -12.46 0.55
C THR A 127 1.46 -11.86 0.09
N VAL A 128 1.55 -10.53 0.02
CA VAL A 128 2.78 -9.81 -0.31
C VAL A 128 3.89 -10.05 0.73
N ILE A 129 3.55 -10.13 2.03
CA ILE A 129 4.55 -10.49 3.08
C ILE A 129 5.21 -11.83 2.75
N LEU A 130 4.43 -12.83 2.35
CA LEU A 130 4.96 -14.17 2.02
C LEU A 130 5.81 -14.13 0.74
N ALA A 131 5.35 -13.42 -0.29
CA ALA A 131 6.05 -13.29 -1.57
C ALA A 131 7.39 -12.54 -1.45
N TRP A 132 7.46 -11.55 -0.52
CA TRP A 132 8.65 -10.72 -0.33
C TRP A 132 9.52 -11.13 0.85
N ARG A 133 9.24 -12.26 1.47
CA ARG A 133 10.05 -12.76 2.60
C ARG A 133 11.49 -13.07 2.19
N HIS A 134 11.67 -13.69 1.01
CA HIS A 134 12.94 -14.02 0.41
C HIS A 134 12.89 -13.73 -1.11
N PRO A 135 12.76 -12.45 -1.49
CA PRO A 135 12.56 -12.10 -2.88
C PRO A 135 13.87 -12.31 -3.66
N SER A 136 13.76 -12.96 -4.80
CA SER A 136 14.87 -13.20 -5.71
C SER A 136 14.41 -13.12 -7.16
N GLY A 137 15.31 -12.81 -8.07
CA GLY A 137 15.05 -12.70 -9.49
C GLY A 137 16.12 -11.86 -10.19
N THR A 138 15.80 -11.33 -11.36
CA THR A 138 16.67 -10.39 -12.07
C THR A 138 16.54 -8.97 -11.49
N SER A 139 17.48 -8.08 -11.84
CA SER A 139 17.38 -6.65 -11.54
C SER A 139 16.11 -6.04 -12.16
N ALA A 140 15.74 -6.46 -13.37
CA ALA A 140 14.52 -6.06 -14.02
C ALA A 140 13.24 -6.49 -13.24
N ASP A 141 13.22 -7.71 -12.70
CA ASP A 141 12.11 -8.20 -11.85
C ASP A 141 11.97 -7.37 -10.57
N ARG A 142 13.11 -7.02 -9.97
CA ARG A 142 13.17 -6.13 -8.80
C ARG A 142 12.54 -4.78 -9.12
N ASP A 143 12.96 -4.15 -10.22
CA ASP A 143 12.50 -2.83 -10.62
C ASP A 143 11.01 -2.84 -10.99
N ILE A 144 10.52 -3.87 -11.68
CA ILE A 144 9.10 -4.08 -11.94
C ILE A 144 8.31 -4.23 -10.63
N THR A 145 8.85 -4.97 -9.66
CA THR A 145 8.22 -5.14 -8.35
C THR A 145 8.05 -3.80 -7.64
N VAL A 146 9.12 -2.99 -7.61
CA VAL A 146 9.09 -1.67 -6.96
C VAL A 146 8.15 -0.71 -7.68
N ARG A 147 8.17 -0.65 -9.02
CA ARG A 147 7.25 0.21 -9.79
C ARG A 147 5.78 -0.12 -9.48
N ARG A 148 5.43 -1.40 -9.38
CA ARG A 148 4.08 -1.83 -9.00
C ARG A 148 3.76 -1.49 -7.55
N PHE A 149 4.76 -1.54 -6.67
CA PHE A 149 4.58 -1.12 -5.28
C PHE A 149 4.36 0.40 -5.18
N ILE A 150 5.09 1.22 -5.95
CA ILE A 150 4.83 2.66 -6.08
C ILE A 150 3.38 2.90 -6.53
N THR A 151 2.92 2.20 -7.56
CA THR A 151 1.54 2.31 -8.05
C THR A 151 0.52 1.96 -6.97
N ALA A 152 0.73 0.87 -6.23
CA ALA A 152 -0.13 0.47 -5.12
C ALA A 152 -0.17 1.54 -4.02
N THR A 153 1.00 2.11 -3.67
CA THR A 153 1.10 3.17 -2.67
C THR A 153 0.37 4.45 -3.12
N GLY A 154 0.44 4.79 -4.41
CA GLY A 154 -0.34 5.90 -4.98
C GLY A 154 -1.85 5.70 -4.86
N PHE A 155 -2.35 4.48 -5.08
CA PHE A 155 -3.77 4.16 -4.85
C PHE A 155 -4.13 4.18 -3.35
N LEU A 156 -3.25 3.74 -2.46
CA LEU A 156 -3.45 3.87 -1.01
C LEU A 156 -3.51 5.33 -0.57
N SER A 157 -2.69 6.19 -1.15
CA SER A 157 -2.75 7.64 -0.93
C SER A 157 -4.13 8.20 -1.37
N SER A 158 -4.60 7.83 -2.56
CA SER A 158 -5.93 8.20 -3.04
C SER A 158 -7.05 7.66 -2.14
N ALA A 159 -6.94 6.43 -1.66
CA ALA A 159 -7.87 5.81 -0.72
C ALA A 159 -7.92 6.58 0.62
N THR A 160 -6.75 6.96 1.14
CA THR A 160 -6.62 7.75 2.38
C THR A 160 -7.27 9.13 2.22
N LEU A 161 -7.07 9.78 1.08
CA LEU A 161 -7.73 11.06 0.78
C LEU A 161 -9.25 10.90 0.68
N GLY A 162 -9.73 9.82 0.05
CA GLY A 162 -11.17 9.51 0.02
C GLY A 162 -11.76 9.37 1.42
N LEU A 163 -11.11 8.64 2.31
CA LEU A 163 -11.52 8.54 3.71
C LEU A 163 -11.48 9.91 4.43
N ALA A 164 -10.46 10.73 4.16
CA ALA A 164 -10.28 12.03 4.79
C ALA A 164 -11.41 13.01 4.44
N VAL A 165 -11.97 12.94 3.23
CA VAL A 165 -13.08 13.82 2.79
C VAL A 165 -14.30 13.66 3.67
N TYR A 166 -14.58 12.45 4.12
CA TYR A 166 -15.77 12.12 4.93
C TYR A 166 -15.45 11.86 6.40
N ALA A 167 -14.18 12.05 6.79
CA ALA A 167 -13.74 11.80 8.15
C ALA A 167 -14.28 12.86 9.14
N PRO A 168 -14.62 12.47 10.38
CA PRO A 168 -14.81 13.40 11.46
C PRO A 168 -13.56 14.26 11.67
N ARG A 169 -13.74 15.52 12.13
CA ARG A 169 -12.64 16.50 12.25
C ARG A 169 -11.44 15.97 13.06
N HIS A 170 -11.69 15.20 14.09
CA HIS A 170 -10.63 14.64 14.94
C HIS A 170 -9.75 13.59 14.24
N ARG A 171 -10.23 12.98 13.14
CA ARG A 171 -9.47 11.99 12.34
C ARG A 171 -8.80 12.59 11.12
N LEU A 172 -9.26 13.75 10.70
CA LEU A 172 -8.74 14.38 9.48
C LEU A 172 -7.22 14.57 9.54
N ILE A 173 -6.70 15.00 10.70
CA ILE A 173 -5.27 15.24 10.90
C ILE A 173 -4.50 13.93 10.74
N ASP A 174 -4.96 12.85 11.36
CA ASP A 174 -4.26 11.55 11.30
C ASP A 174 -4.22 11.00 9.88
N LEU A 175 -5.33 11.09 9.14
CA LEU A 175 -5.38 10.69 7.73
C LEU A 175 -4.49 11.58 6.84
N GLN A 176 -4.35 12.86 7.14
CA GLN A 176 -3.42 13.76 6.44
C GLN A 176 -1.96 13.36 6.72
N VAL A 177 -1.62 13.00 7.95
CA VAL A 177 -0.28 12.49 8.32
C VAL A 177 0.01 11.17 7.59
N VAL A 178 -0.96 10.25 7.53
CA VAL A 178 -0.84 9.01 6.74
C VAL A 178 -0.56 9.31 5.28
N ASN A 179 -1.30 10.24 4.68
CA ASN A 179 -1.12 10.59 3.29
C ASN A 179 0.26 11.22 3.01
N ALA A 180 0.75 12.08 3.90
CA ALA A 180 2.11 12.63 3.83
C ALA A 180 3.17 11.51 3.94
N SER A 181 2.99 10.58 4.85
CA SER A 181 3.89 9.42 4.99
C SER A 181 3.91 8.55 3.72
N LEU A 182 2.77 8.35 3.05
CA LEU A 182 2.70 7.62 1.78
C LEU A 182 3.43 8.35 0.65
N ALA A 183 3.43 9.69 0.63
CA ALA A 183 4.23 10.46 -0.32
C ALA A 183 5.74 10.22 -0.12
N GLU A 184 6.21 10.18 1.13
CA GLU A 184 7.59 9.82 1.46
C GLU A 184 7.93 8.39 1.03
N VAL A 185 7.02 7.43 1.23
CA VAL A 185 7.19 6.05 0.74
C VAL A 185 7.43 6.04 -0.77
N ILE A 186 6.62 6.75 -1.54
CA ILE A 186 6.76 6.87 -3.00
C ILE A 186 8.12 7.46 -3.35
N ALA A 187 8.55 8.55 -2.70
CA ALA A 187 9.83 9.19 -2.95
C ALA A 187 11.01 8.23 -2.72
N TYR A 188 11.03 7.51 -1.59
CA TYR A 188 12.07 6.53 -1.31
C TYR A 188 12.07 5.34 -2.27
N LEU A 189 10.91 4.81 -2.64
CA LEU A 189 10.80 3.71 -3.61
C LEU A 189 11.27 4.16 -5.00
N THR A 190 10.96 5.40 -5.40
CA THR A 190 11.40 5.98 -6.66
C THR A 190 12.92 6.12 -6.70
N ALA A 191 13.52 6.62 -5.62
CA ALA A 191 14.97 6.71 -5.48
C ALA A 191 15.64 5.31 -5.52
N ALA A 192 14.97 4.27 -4.99
CA ALA A 192 15.48 2.89 -4.99
C ALA A 192 15.69 2.31 -6.40
N ILE A 193 14.96 2.77 -7.41
CA ILE A 193 15.08 2.32 -8.81
C ILE A 193 15.77 3.34 -9.70
N GLY A 194 16.40 4.38 -9.10
CA GLY A 194 17.19 5.38 -9.84
C GLY A 194 16.39 6.27 -10.78
N VAL A 195 15.06 6.35 -10.64
CA VAL A 195 14.22 7.28 -11.41
C VAL A 195 14.29 8.66 -10.74
N PRO A 196 14.59 9.74 -11.46
CA PRO A 196 14.50 11.10 -10.90
C PRO A 196 13.10 11.36 -10.35
N ALA A 197 13.01 12.02 -9.19
CA ALA A 197 11.73 12.29 -8.52
C ALA A 197 10.75 13.11 -9.39
N GLU A 198 11.26 13.85 -10.36
CA GLU A 198 10.47 14.64 -11.31
C GLU A 198 9.58 13.78 -12.23
N ASP A 199 9.99 12.53 -12.55
CA ASP A 199 9.21 11.60 -13.39
C ASP A 199 8.21 10.76 -12.58
N ALA A 200 8.27 10.85 -11.26
CA ALA A 200 7.44 10.08 -10.33
C ALA A 200 6.20 10.85 -9.86
N ALA A 201 5.91 12.01 -10.42
CA ALA A 201 4.68 12.73 -10.10
C ALA A 201 3.49 11.78 -10.26
N PRO A 202 2.66 11.57 -9.21
CA PRO A 202 1.48 10.73 -9.30
C PRO A 202 0.67 11.26 -10.48
N GLY A 203 0.43 10.40 -11.47
CA GLY A 203 -0.21 10.78 -12.71
C GLY A 203 -1.44 11.63 -12.38
N GLN A 204 -1.45 12.86 -12.84
CA GLN A 204 -2.65 13.66 -12.87
C GLN A 204 -3.70 12.77 -13.53
N VAL A 205 -4.61 12.23 -12.72
CA VAL A 205 -5.84 11.66 -13.24
C VAL A 205 -6.47 12.81 -14.01
N ARG A 206 -6.30 12.79 -15.34
CA ARG A 206 -7.05 13.67 -16.23
C ARG A 206 -8.51 13.38 -15.92
N GLY A 207 -9.09 14.24 -15.11
CA GLY A 207 -10.53 14.27 -14.94
C GLY A 207 -11.17 14.37 -16.33
N PRO A 208 -12.37 13.82 -16.51
CA PRO A 208 -13.07 13.91 -17.78
C PRO A 208 -13.17 15.38 -18.17
N ALA A 209 -12.64 15.73 -19.33
CA ALA A 209 -12.77 17.04 -19.93
C ALA A 209 -14.27 17.39 -20.03
N GLY A 210 -14.70 18.43 -19.35
CA GLY A 210 -16.07 18.91 -19.49
C GLY A 210 -16.62 19.59 -18.25
N TYR A 211 -16.04 20.71 -17.82
CA TYR A 211 -16.80 21.76 -17.15
C TYR A 211 -16.17 23.13 -17.49
N GLN A 212 -16.42 23.59 -18.71
CA GLN A 212 -16.38 25.01 -19.01
C GLN A 212 -17.77 25.56 -18.68
N GLY A 213 -17.95 26.02 -17.46
CA GLY A 213 -19.09 26.80 -17.04
C GLY A 213 -18.65 28.25 -16.93
N GLY A 214 -18.81 29.01 -18.00
CA GLY A 214 -18.77 30.45 -17.93
C GLY A 214 -19.94 30.94 -17.08
N GLY A 215 -19.65 31.73 -16.08
CA GLY A 215 -20.59 32.49 -15.28
C GLY A 215 -20.06 33.92 -15.18
N GLU A 216 -20.47 34.76 -16.13
CA GLU A 216 -20.36 36.21 -15.97
C GLU A 216 -21.22 36.66 -14.80
N LEU A 217 -20.61 37.45 -13.94
CA LEU A 217 -21.26 38.22 -12.89
C LEU A 217 -21.91 39.48 -13.48
N LEU A 218 -23.16 39.66 -13.16
CA LEU A 218 -23.77 40.98 -12.92
C LEU A 218 -24.30 41.05 -11.50
#